data_5f1e25917ed46b9c6f5b0f91a2dd1dd5
#
_entry.id   5f1e25917ed46b9c6f5b0f91a2dd1dd5
#
_cell.length_a   1.000
_cell.length_b   1.000
_cell.length_c   1.000
_cell.angle_alpha   90.00
_cell.angle_beta   90.00
_cell.angle_gamma   90.00
#
_symmetry.space_group_name_H-M   'P 1'
#
loop_
_entity.id
_entity.type
_entity.pdbx_description
1 polymer ?
#
loop_
_entity_poly.entity_id
_entity_poly.type
_entity_poly.pdbx_seq_one_letter_code
_entity_poly.pdbx_strand_id
1 'polypeptide(L)'
;MDAHRSPPTSNCKPMTVTNTSTSPSSAGEPAADLTGTKTGMVASALKGLPTLLVLVVMGGGWMVMHQINSGGSSTEAMVETAQEPVSSDTLNLPEGKLKVAKIKSIPAQPQNIQHVHTVPGRLRYDQTKHVDVKAPMDGILAELVVTPGDHVNAGDLIAVLRSPEIGQARAEILKRKKERDIAEQILQRELTLAKNLQQVSNMLDQGQSVDAIETAFSNRALGVYRQDILSAYSKMLLADELLAKLRPLVASGSVSGRTVREREGERQLAETAFRTARDQASFEIEQSQMKAEANVAEANRQLNLAWQSLETLLGYKEDKNTVNLSNEEALSRLEVRAPFGGSVESQGFANNERVMRGDALIVLANTDSLSVEASIRESDWSVVNLQPGAEVSVMVPALDQRVFPAKVRYFGREVQADTNSVPLIARIENNEGLLRPGMFVRVTVPIGELRQALSIKPESLLQHENEQFVFLDLGNGSFQRVNVSTGQASDDWVEVTAGLSRGQSVVTKGAFLLKSELLLQGEGE
;
A
#
# COMPACT_ATOMS: atom_id res chain seq x y z
N MET A 1 -7.01 71.58 -30.43
CA MET A 1 -5.72 71.71 -29.78
C MET A 1 -5.42 70.32 -29.26
N ASP A 2 -4.85 69.51 -30.13
CA ASP A 2 -3.44 69.05 -30.16
C ASP A 2 -3.10 68.14 -28.98
N ALA A 3 -2.61 66.95 -29.08
CA ALA A 3 -1.89 66.27 -30.15
C ALA A 3 -1.81 64.76 -29.89
N HIS A 4 -1.82 64.03 -30.96
CA HIS A 4 -1.25 62.70 -31.18
C HIS A 4 0.01 62.35 -30.36
N ARG A 5 0.08 61.10 -29.86
CA ARG A 5 1.29 60.28 -29.99
C ARG A 5 0.98 58.78 -29.78
N SER A 6 1.12 58.02 -30.85
CA SER A 6 1.22 56.56 -30.88
C SER A 6 2.62 56.11 -30.43
N PRO A 7 2.80 54.97 -29.74
CA PRO A 7 4.11 54.35 -29.56
C PRO A 7 4.43 53.31 -30.66
N PRO A 8 5.70 53.02 -30.88
CA PRO A 8 6.20 52.24 -32.02
C PRO A 8 6.09 50.72 -31.80
N THR A 9 5.81 50.04 -32.89
CA THR A 9 5.91 48.60 -33.08
C THR A 9 7.38 48.15 -33.02
N SER A 10 7.73 47.19 -32.15
CA SER A 10 8.96 46.44 -32.21
C SER A 10 8.71 45.00 -32.64
N ASN A 11 9.22 44.69 -33.83
CA ASN A 11 9.38 43.34 -34.38
C ASN A 11 10.26 42.47 -33.49
N CYS A 12 9.78 41.33 -33.03
CA CYS A 12 10.63 40.24 -32.60
C CYS A 12 10.35 39.00 -33.46
N LYS A 13 11.38 38.61 -34.23
CA LYS A 13 11.47 37.35 -34.97
C LYS A 13 11.53 36.13 -34.01
N PRO A 14 11.02 34.96 -34.40
CA PRO A 14 11.19 33.73 -33.62
C PRO A 14 12.62 33.20 -33.79
N MET A 15 13.27 32.92 -32.67
CA MET A 15 14.54 32.19 -32.61
C MET A 15 14.27 30.70 -32.67
N THR A 16 14.78 30.05 -33.68
CA THR A 16 14.89 28.61 -33.87
C THR A 16 15.98 28.07 -32.92
N VAL A 17 15.66 27.22 -31.98
CA VAL A 17 16.63 26.51 -31.16
C VAL A 17 16.99 25.21 -31.86
N THR A 18 18.19 25.13 -32.41
CA THR A 18 18.84 23.89 -32.86
C THR A 18 19.46 23.18 -31.67
N ASN A 19 19.00 21.99 -31.39
CA ASN A 19 19.64 21.01 -30.48
C ASN A 19 20.93 20.49 -31.14
N THR A 20 22.07 20.80 -30.55
CA THR A 20 23.34 20.11 -30.81
C THR A 20 23.72 19.35 -29.53
N SER A 21 23.59 18.03 -29.60
CA SER A 21 24.16 17.08 -28.64
C SER A 21 25.68 17.01 -28.86
N THR A 22 26.47 17.40 -27.88
CA THR A 22 27.91 17.15 -27.83
C THR A 22 28.20 16.23 -26.65
N SER A 23 28.62 15.01 -26.99
CA SER A 23 29.29 14.08 -26.11
C SER A 23 30.76 14.51 -25.91
N PRO A 24 31.37 14.40 -24.74
CA PRO A 24 32.80 14.58 -24.60
C PRO A 24 33.53 13.29 -24.97
N SER A 25 34.37 13.39 -25.98
CA SER A 25 35.42 12.44 -26.35
C SER A 25 36.57 12.50 -25.36
N SER A 26 36.98 11.31 -24.86
CA SER A 26 38.22 11.12 -24.13
C SER A 26 39.41 11.12 -25.09
N ALA A 27 40.36 11.98 -24.86
CA ALA A 27 41.73 11.92 -25.35
C ALA A 27 42.48 10.84 -24.57
N GLY A 28 43.50 10.21 -25.01
CA GLY A 28 44.39 10.28 -26.16
C GLY A 28 45.41 9.18 -25.96
N GLU A 29 45.66 8.48 -27.03
CA GLU A 29 46.84 7.61 -27.18
C GLU A 29 48.07 8.43 -27.53
N PRO A 30 49.26 8.04 -27.09
CA PRO A 30 50.46 8.36 -27.82
C PRO A 30 50.99 7.17 -28.64
N ALA A 31 51.41 7.49 -29.83
CA ALA A 31 51.91 6.65 -30.90
C ALA A 31 53.07 5.72 -30.49
N ALA A 32 52.99 4.48 -30.98
CA ALA A 32 54.08 3.52 -30.94
C ALA A 32 55.11 3.81 -32.04
N ASP A 33 56.37 3.82 -31.65
CA ASP A 33 57.50 3.84 -32.54
C ASP A 33 57.92 2.42 -32.91
N LEU A 34 58.10 2.21 -34.21
CA LEU A 34 58.52 0.95 -34.82
C LEU A 34 60.05 0.85 -34.84
N THR A 35 60.65 0.04 -33.98
CA THR A 35 61.95 -0.54 -34.29
C THR A 35 61.99 -2.02 -33.89
N GLY A 36 62.14 -2.85 -34.89
CA GLY A 36 62.23 -4.26 -34.75
C GLY A 36 63.57 -4.73 -34.20
N THR A 37 63.55 -5.75 -33.38
CA THR A 37 64.67 -6.65 -33.19
C THR A 37 64.19 -8.08 -32.99
N LYS A 38 64.60 -8.94 -33.89
CA LYS A 38 64.46 -10.39 -33.85
C LYS A 38 65.39 -10.95 -32.79
N THR A 39 64.86 -11.27 -31.60
CA THR A 39 65.53 -12.24 -30.67
C THR A 39 64.47 -12.74 -29.68
N GLY A 40 64.06 -13.98 -29.80
CA GLY A 40 63.08 -14.51 -28.84
C GLY A 40 62.67 -15.96 -29.01
N MET A 41 63.31 -16.72 -29.90
CA MET A 41 62.92 -18.13 -30.07
C MET A 41 63.67 -19.15 -29.15
N VAL A 42 64.56 -18.69 -28.32
CA VAL A 42 65.35 -19.54 -27.42
C VAL A 42 64.91 -19.47 -25.96
N ALA A 43 64.16 -18.40 -25.56
CA ALA A 43 63.73 -18.19 -24.18
C ALA A 43 62.50 -19.00 -23.78
N SER A 44 61.69 -19.50 -24.73
CA SER A 44 60.50 -20.31 -24.44
C SER A 44 60.79 -21.80 -24.21
N ALA A 45 61.96 -22.30 -24.65
CA ALA A 45 62.37 -23.69 -24.45
C ALA A 45 62.87 -23.95 -23.01
N LEU A 46 63.37 -22.92 -22.31
CA LEU A 46 63.92 -23.09 -20.95
C LEU A 46 62.86 -23.02 -19.83
N LYS A 47 61.63 -22.56 -20.10
CA LYS A 47 60.53 -22.52 -19.11
C LYS A 47 59.78 -23.85 -18.97
N GLY A 48 59.95 -24.77 -19.89
CA GLY A 48 59.34 -26.12 -19.83
C GLY A 48 60.17 -27.18 -19.10
N LEU A 49 61.42 -26.91 -18.80
CA LEU A 49 62.30 -27.89 -18.18
C LEU A 49 61.90 -28.42 -16.79
N PRO A 50 61.36 -27.59 -15.87
CA PRO A 50 60.92 -28.08 -14.56
C PRO A 50 59.65 -28.95 -14.63
N THR A 51 58.76 -28.72 -15.59
CA THR A 51 57.52 -29.52 -15.73
C THR A 51 57.83 -30.91 -16.34
N LEU A 52 58.79 -31.02 -17.22
CA LEU A 52 59.16 -32.28 -17.79
C LEU A 52 59.92 -33.17 -16.77
N LEU A 53 60.68 -32.57 -15.86
CA LEU A 53 61.34 -33.26 -14.78
C LEU A 53 60.37 -33.83 -13.74
N VAL A 54 59.33 -33.12 -13.43
CA VAL A 54 58.21 -33.57 -12.54
C VAL A 54 57.50 -34.77 -13.15
N LEU A 55 57.15 -34.72 -14.45
CA LEU A 55 56.49 -35.83 -15.14
C LEU A 55 57.39 -37.11 -15.21
N VAL A 56 58.66 -36.96 -15.40
CA VAL A 56 59.61 -38.12 -15.41
C VAL A 56 59.73 -38.75 -14.00
N VAL A 57 59.75 -37.93 -12.94
CA VAL A 57 59.79 -38.42 -11.55
C VAL A 57 58.47 -39.08 -11.16
N MET A 58 57.30 -38.50 -11.54
CA MET A 58 56.00 -39.12 -11.28
C MET A 58 55.80 -40.41 -12.10
N GLY A 59 56.21 -40.42 -13.37
CA GLY A 59 56.08 -41.58 -14.23
C GLY A 59 57.01 -42.73 -13.77
N GLY A 60 58.22 -42.39 -13.34
CA GLY A 60 59.18 -43.36 -12.74
C GLY A 60 58.69 -43.93 -11.41
N GLY A 61 58.11 -43.07 -10.56
CA GLY A 61 57.50 -43.47 -9.28
C GLY A 61 56.33 -44.44 -9.46
N TRP A 62 55.46 -44.16 -10.44
CA TRP A 62 54.34 -45.03 -10.77
C TRP A 62 54.73 -46.37 -11.34
N MET A 63 55.79 -46.42 -12.17
CA MET A 63 56.31 -47.66 -12.74
C MET A 63 57.00 -48.56 -11.69
N VAL A 64 57.69 -47.96 -10.71
CA VAL A 64 58.30 -48.72 -9.57
C VAL A 64 57.17 -49.24 -8.65
N MET A 65 56.13 -48.47 -8.41
CA MET A 65 55.04 -48.91 -7.55
C MET A 65 54.17 -50.00 -8.23
N HIS A 66 54.04 -49.97 -9.57
CA HIS A 66 53.34 -51.00 -10.31
C HIS A 66 54.14 -52.33 -10.38
N GLN A 67 55.43 -52.25 -10.40
CA GLN A 67 56.31 -53.45 -10.43
C GLN A 67 56.45 -54.17 -9.06
N ILE A 68 56.22 -53.42 -7.96
CA ILE A 68 56.15 -54.00 -6.61
C ILE A 68 54.80 -54.71 -6.36
N ASN A 69 53.71 -54.28 -7.03
CA ASN A 69 52.38 -54.84 -6.82
C ASN A 69 52.08 -56.06 -7.74
N SER A 70 52.97 -56.47 -8.67
CA SER A 70 52.73 -57.55 -9.61
C SER A 70 53.54 -58.85 -9.27
N GLY A 71 54.15 -58.92 -8.07
CA GLY A 71 54.87 -60.10 -7.61
C GLY A 71 54.14 -60.89 -6.52
N GLY A 72 52.98 -61.44 -6.85
CA GLY A 72 52.18 -62.26 -5.91
C GLY A 72 52.21 -63.73 -6.30
N SER A 73 53.00 -64.47 -5.58
CA SER A 73 53.11 -65.94 -5.65
C SER A 73 51.84 -66.59 -5.06
N SER A 74 51.23 -67.47 -5.79
CA SER A 74 50.28 -68.46 -5.32
C SER A 74 50.88 -69.40 -4.31
N THR A 75 50.34 -69.39 -3.08
CA THR A 75 50.59 -70.48 -2.14
C THR A 75 49.23 -70.93 -1.62
N GLU A 76 48.89 -72.17 -1.84
CA GLU A 76 47.69 -72.84 -1.35
C GLU A 76 47.66 -72.78 0.20
N ALA A 77 46.51 -72.23 0.72
CA ALA A 77 46.31 -72.12 2.14
C ALA A 77 45.54 -73.31 2.68
N MET A 78 46.09 -73.94 3.65
CA MET A 78 45.35 -74.76 4.61
C MET A 78 44.28 -73.92 5.30
N VAL A 79 43.03 -74.43 5.32
CA VAL A 79 41.94 -73.91 6.08
C VAL A 79 42.27 -74.11 7.57
N GLU A 80 42.70 -73.03 8.21
CA GLU A 80 42.71 -72.90 9.65
C GLU A 80 41.54 -72.01 10.04
N THR A 81 40.53 -72.56 10.66
CA THR A 81 39.37 -71.90 11.20
C THR A 81 39.81 -70.93 12.31
N ALA A 82 40.17 -69.71 11.91
CA ALA A 82 40.32 -68.62 12.88
C ALA A 82 38.94 -68.25 13.37
N GLN A 83 38.64 -68.61 14.59
CA GLN A 83 37.59 -67.99 15.37
C GLN A 83 37.86 -66.47 15.42
N GLU A 84 37.00 -65.68 14.81
CA GLU A 84 36.94 -64.24 15.06
C GLU A 84 36.91 -64.04 16.58
N PRO A 85 37.70 -63.11 17.15
CA PRO A 85 37.54 -62.75 18.53
C PRO A 85 36.12 -62.15 18.67
N VAL A 86 35.25 -62.90 19.32
CA VAL A 86 33.95 -62.41 19.75
C VAL A 86 34.25 -61.31 20.74
N SER A 87 34.37 -60.07 20.26
CA SER A 87 34.32 -58.91 21.12
C SER A 87 32.96 -58.97 21.81
N SER A 88 32.98 -59.18 23.10
CA SER A 88 31.77 -59.29 23.91
C SER A 88 31.13 -57.89 24.03
N ASP A 89 30.46 -57.44 22.94
CA ASP A 89 29.69 -56.20 22.94
C ASP A 89 28.44 -56.31 23.89
N THR A 90 28.32 -57.37 24.66
CA THR A 90 27.25 -57.61 25.62
C THR A 90 27.73 -57.45 27.05
N LEU A 91 27.11 -56.54 27.75
CA LEU A 91 27.36 -56.26 29.17
C LEU A 91 26.19 -56.83 30.01
N ASN A 92 26.56 -57.70 30.97
CA ASN A 92 25.59 -58.22 31.94
C ASN A 92 25.77 -57.53 33.28
N LEU A 93 24.79 -56.81 33.75
CA LEU A 93 24.81 -56.16 35.07
C LEU A 93 24.11 -57.05 36.13
N PRO A 94 24.78 -57.27 37.26
CA PRO A 94 24.12 -57.93 38.40
C PRO A 94 22.94 -57.13 38.92
N GLU A 95 21.89 -57.82 39.45
CA GLU A 95 20.66 -57.18 39.94
C GLU A 95 20.91 -56.05 40.95
N GLY A 96 21.95 -56.13 41.77
CA GLY A 96 22.33 -55.10 42.72
C GLY A 96 22.73 -53.78 42.07
N LYS A 97 23.48 -53.85 40.97
CA LYS A 97 23.90 -52.65 40.18
C LYS A 97 22.75 -52.10 39.36
N LEU A 98 21.86 -52.93 38.83
CA LEU A 98 20.66 -52.54 38.12
C LEU A 98 19.76 -51.62 38.92
N LYS A 99 19.50 -51.95 40.19
CA LYS A 99 18.65 -51.13 41.09
C LYS A 99 19.25 -49.79 41.41
N VAL A 100 20.56 -49.67 41.47
CA VAL A 100 21.27 -48.39 41.74
C VAL A 100 21.35 -47.55 40.48
N ALA A 101 21.58 -48.17 39.31
CA ALA A 101 21.76 -47.50 38.05
C ALA A 101 20.52 -46.81 37.47
N LYS A 102 19.30 -47.18 37.98
CA LYS A 102 18.01 -46.65 37.51
C LYS A 102 17.90 -46.58 35.99
N ILE A 103 18.34 -47.65 35.31
CA ILE A 103 18.37 -47.72 33.85
C ILE A 103 16.94 -47.60 33.32
N LYS A 104 16.75 -46.75 32.29
CA LYS A 104 15.49 -46.66 31.55
C LYS A 104 15.78 -46.83 30.08
N SER A 105 14.99 -47.64 29.41
CA SER A 105 15.04 -47.86 27.96
C SER A 105 13.74 -47.38 27.31
N ILE A 106 13.85 -46.91 26.10
CA ILE A 106 12.72 -46.44 25.26
C ILE A 106 12.87 -47.10 23.89
N PRO A 107 11.79 -47.64 23.30
CA PRO A 107 11.87 -48.22 21.98
C PRO A 107 12.17 -47.15 20.91
N ALA A 108 13.10 -47.45 20.03
CA ALA A 108 13.39 -46.63 18.85
C ALA A 108 12.17 -46.63 17.92
N GLN A 109 11.61 -45.47 17.66
CA GLN A 109 10.40 -45.30 16.86
C GLN A 109 10.64 -44.29 15.74
N PRO A 110 10.00 -44.47 14.57
CA PRO A 110 9.97 -43.45 13.55
C PRO A 110 9.26 -42.20 14.08
N GLN A 111 9.93 -41.06 13.93
CA GLN A 111 9.37 -39.75 14.21
C GLN A 111 9.35 -38.92 12.95
N ASN A 112 8.40 -37.98 12.89
CA ASN A 112 8.39 -36.99 11.82
C ASN A 112 9.52 -36.00 12.09
N ILE A 113 10.51 -36.01 11.25
CA ILE A 113 11.65 -35.10 11.33
C ILE A 113 11.65 -34.17 10.13
N GLN A 114 11.97 -32.94 10.40
CA GLN A 114 12.18 -31.93 9.36
C GLN A 114 13.50 -31.21 9.65
N HIS A 115 14.29 -31.02 8.61
CA HIS A 115 15.50 -30.23 8.75
C HIS A 115 15.15 -28.79 9.08
N VAL A 116 15.80 -28.20 10.06
CA VAL A 116 15.61 -26.81 10.43
C VAL A 116 16.93 -26.06 10.26
N HIS A 117 16.83 -24.84 9.78
CA HIS A 117 17.99 -23.96 9.65
C HIS A 117 17.72 -22.66 10.40
N THR A 118 18.70 -22.17 11.14
CA THR A 118 18.57 -20.95 11.91
C THR A 118 19.36 -19.82 11.28
N VAL A 119 18.67 -18.79 10.86
CA VAL A 119 19.24 -17.60 10.23
C VAL A 119 19.10 -16.37 11.14
N PRO A 120 20.09 -15.46 11.11
CA PRO A 120 19.98 -14.21 11.85
C PRO A 120 18.99 -13.26 11.21
N GLY A 121 18.33 -12.44 12.03
CA GLY A 121 17.39 -11.44 11.55
C GLY A 121 17.22 -10.28 12.53
N ARG A 122 16.42 -9.31 12.13
CA ARG A 122 16.02 -8.17 12.94
C ARG A 122 14.51 -7.92 12.84
N LEU A 123 13.93 -7.43 13.92
CA LEU A 123 12.58 -6.90 13.90
C LEU A 123 12.59 -5.52 13.24
N ARG A 124 11.63 -5.29 12.36
CA ARG A 124 11.39 -4.03 11.67
C ARG A 124 9.93 -3.61 11.85
N TYR A 125 9.65 -2.34 11.64
CA TYR A 125 8.26 -1.91 11.48
C TYR A 125 7.62 -2.59 10.27
N ASP A 126 6.33 -2.84 10.33
CA ASP A 126 5.56 -3.08 9.11
C ASP A 126 5.48 -1.75 8.35
N GLN A 127 6.09 -1.69 7.17
CA GLN A 127 6.17 -0.47 6.35
C GLN A 127 4.80 0.13 6.01
N THR A 128 3.74 -0.68 6.07
CA THR A 128 2.37 -0.21 5.86
C THR A 128 1.76 0.44 7.09
N LYS A 129 2.40 0.29 8.24
CA LYS A 129 1.96 0.75 9.55
C LYS A 129 2.99 1.61 10.29
N HIS A 130 3.93 2.16 9.57
CA HIS A 130 4.92 3.12 10.05
C HIS A 130 5.05 4.21 8.99
N VAL A 131 4.42 5.36 9.24
CA VAL A 131 4.34 6.44 8.26
C VAL A 131 4.58 7.80 8.89
N ASP A 132 5.17 8.67 8.10
CA ASP A 132 5.18 10.10 8.39
C ASP A 132 3.80 10.67 8.05
N VAL A 133 3.10 11.19 9.04
CA VAL A 133 1.90 11.99 8.82
C VAL A 133 2.34 13.39 8.40
N LYS A 134 2.16 13.69 7.13
CA LYS A 134 2.71 14.90 6.50
C LYS A 134 1.68 16.00 6.39
N ALA A 135 2.16 17.24 6.39
CA ALA A 135 1.36 18.40 6.07
C ALA A 135 0.85 18.29 4.61
N PRO A 136 -0.47 18.30 4.37
CA PRO A 136 -1.03 18.18 3.03
C PRO A 136 -0.78 19.42 2.17
N MET A 137 -0.49 20.57 2.80
CA MET A 137 -0.23 21.85 2.15
C MET A 137 0.48 22.84 3.07
N ASP A 138 0.88 23.98 2.49
CA ASP A 138 1.55 25.05 3.20
C ASP A 138 0.60 25.73 4.20
N GLY A 139 1.16 26.09 5.37
CA GLY A 139 0.36 26.75 6.37
C GLY A 139 1.13 27.03 7.68
N ILE A 140 0.37 27.37 8.69
CA ILE A 140 0.85 27.49 10.07
C ILE A 140 0.22 26.36 10.87
N LEU A 141 1.03 25.60 11.61
CA LEU A 141 0.56 24.60 12.55
C LEU A 141 -0.09 25.29 13.74
N ALA A 142 -1.42 25.45 13.69
CA ALA A 142 -2.15 26.15 14.74
C ALA A 142 -2.11 25.38 16.06
N GLU A 143 -2.27 24.07 15.99
CA GLU A 143 -2.32 23.18 17.15
C GLU A 143 -1.87 21.79 16.76
N LEU A 144 -1.00 21.21 17.55
CA LEU A 144 -0.68 19.78 17.54
C LEU A 144 -1.31 19.19 18.81
N VAL A 145 -2.29 18.31 18.61
CA VAL A 145 -3.14 17.77 19.68
C VAL A 145 -2.46 16.61 20.41
N VAL A 146 -1.52 15.95 19.74
CA VAL A 146 -0.85 14.73 20.20
C VAL A 146 0.62 14.98 20.50
N THR A 147 1.16 14.20 21.45
CA THR A 147 2.58 14.24 21.85
C THR A 147 3.24 12.88 21.65
N PRO A 148 4.59 12.82 21.53
CA PRO A 148 5.31 11.56 21.47
C PRO A 148 4.99 10.66 22.68
N GLY A 149 4.61 9.41 22.39
CA GLY A 149 4.15 8.43 23.37
C GLY A 149 2.64 8.24 23.43
N ASP A 150 1.85 9.18 22.91
CA ASP A 150 0.39 9.06 22.86
C ASP A 150 -0.05 7.95 21.91
N HIS A 151 -1.16 7.31 22.26
CA HIS A 151 -1.83 6.35 21.40
C HIS A 151 -3.06 6.98 20.75
N VAL A 152 -3.19 6.85 19.44
CA VAL A 152 -4.30 7.38 18.65
C VAL A 152 -5.01 6.28 17.88
N ASN A 153 -6.30 6.45 17.63
CA ASN A 153 -7.09 5.58 16.77
C ASN A 153 -7.17 6.15 15.35
N ALA A 154 -7.54 5.31 14.39
CA ALA A 154 -7.80 5.77 13.02
C ALA A 154 -8.87 6.87 13.01
N GLY A 155 -8.59 8.00 12.36
CA GLY A 155 -9.48 9.15 12.28
C GLY A 155 -9.36 10.17 13.42
N ASP A 156 -8.61 9.90 14.48
CA ASP A 156 -8.37 10.86 15.56
C ASP A 156 -7.65 12.11 15.03
N LEU A 157 -7.96 13.25 15.62
CA LEU A 157 -7.36 14.54 15.27
C LEU A 157 -5.91 14.59 15.78
N ILE A 158 -4.98 14.76 14.84
CA ILE A 158 -3.55 14.89 15.14
C ILE A 158 -3.15 16.36 15.23
N ALA A 159 -3.49 17.12 14.20
CA ALA A 159 -3.06 18.49 14.07
C ALA A 159 -4.11 19.36 13.38
N VAL A 160 -4.06 20.65 13.66
CA VAL A 160 -4.83 21.69 13.01
C VAL A 160 -3.87 22.64 12.30
N LEU A 161 -4.00 22.74 10.99
CA LEU A 161 -3.27 23.68 10.16
C LEU A 161 -4.16 24.87 9.81
N ARG A 162 -3.58 26.06 9.70
CA ARG A 162 -4.19 27.23 9.06
C ARG A 162 -3.52 27.43 7.70
N SER A 163 -4.26 27.12 6.63
CA SER A 163 -3.79 27.28 5.26
C SER A 163 -4.50 28.44 4.56
N PRO A 164 -3.76 29.45 4.07
CA PRO A 164 -4.34 30.54 3.29
C PRO A 164 -5.00 30.05 1.99
N GLU A 165 -4.43 29.02 1.35
CA GLU A 165 -4.97 28.47 0.11
C GLU A 165 -6.36 27.84 0.32
N ILE A 166 -6.53 27.08 1.41
CA ILE A 166 -7.85 26.52 1.77
C ILE A 166 -8.82 27.65 2.13
N GLY A 167 -8.35 28.66 2.85
CA GLY A 167 -9.17 29.83 3.19
C GLY A 167 -9.71 30.52 1.92
N GLN A 168 -8.85 30.74 0.93
CA GLN A 168 -9.26 31.33 -0.35
C GLN A 168 -10.23 30.45 -1.12
N ALA A 169 -9.95 29.14 -1.23
CA ALA A 169 -10.83 28.22 -1.93
C ALA A 169 -12.23 28.14 -1.29
N ARG A 170 -12.31 28.08 0.04
CA ARG A 170 -13.60 28.08 0.76
C ARG A 170 -14.32 29.42 0.68
N ALA A 171 -13.60 30.55 0.69
CA ALA A 171 -14.19 31.87 0.48
C ALA A 171 -14.78 32.00 -0.92
N GLU A 172 -14.13 31.46 -1.94
CA GLU A 172 -14.67 31.42 -3.30
C GLU A 172 -15.95 30.58 -3.39
N ILE A 173 -16.00 29.42 -2.71
CA ILE A 173 -17.23 28.62 -2.61
C ILE A 173 -18.37 29.43 -1.99
N LEU A 174 -18.10 30.17 -0.90
CA LEU A 174 -19.10 31.03 -0.26
C LEU A 174 -19.62 32.09 -1.22
N LYS A 175 -18.73 32.74 -1.96
CA LYS A 175 -19.08 33.75 -2.97
C LYS A 175 -19.97 33.13 -4.04
N ARG A 176 -19.56 31.98 -4.64
CA ARG A 176 -20.35 31.31 -5.68
C ARG A 176 -21.70 30.79 -5.18
N LYS A 177 -21.77 30.34 -3.93
CA LYS A 177 -23.03 29.97 -3.29
C LYS A 177 -23.98 31.16 -3.21
N LYS A 178 -23.47 32.33 -2.80
CA LYS A 178 -24.29 33.56 -2.78
C LYS A 178 -24.75 34.00 -4.17
N GLU A 179 -23.91 33.92 -5.17
CA GLU A 179 -24.25 34.22 -6.57
C GLU A 179 -25.34 33.28 -7.07
N ARG A 180 -25.26 31.98 -6.77
CA ARG A 180 -26.34 31.02 -7.10
C ARG A 180 -27.64 31.35 -6.38
N ASP A 181 -27.59 31.62 -5.08
CA ASP A 181 -28.79 31.95 -4.30
C ASP A 181 -29.51 33.20 -4.86
N ILE A 182 -28.73 34.21 -5.30
CA ILE A 182 -29.28 35.42 -5.97
C ILE A 182 -29.90 35.05 -7.31
N ALA A 183 -29.23 34.23 -8.12
CA ALA A 183 -29.77 33.80 -9.42
C ALA A 183 -31.06 32.99 -9.24
N GLU A 184 -31.16 32.12 -8.26
CA GLU A 184 -32.36 31.37 -7.91
C GLU A 184 -33.51 32.31 -7.48
N GLN A 185 -33.24 33.33 -6.67
CA GLN A 185 -34.23 34.32 -6.28
C GLN A 185 -34.77 35.10 -7.48
N ILE A 186 -33.90 35.49 -8.43
CA ILE A 186 -34.30 36.14 -9.68
C ILE A 186 -35.18 35.19 -10.48
N LEU A 187 -34.83 33.94 -10.67
CA LEU A 187 -35.64 32.96 -11.38
C LEU A 187 -37.01 32.80 -10.74
N GLN A 188 -37.09 32.68 -9.43
CA GLN A 188 -38.37 32.57 -8.72
C GLN A 188 -39.28 33.80 -8.93
N ARG A 189 -38.68 34.99 -9.00
CA ARG A 189 -39.38 36.21 -9.34
C ARG A 189 -39.94 36.16 -10.76
N GLU A 190 -39.14 35.79 -11.75
CA GLU A 190 -39.57 35.72 -13.16
C GLU A 190 -40.66 34.64 -13.36
N LEU A 191 -40.51 33.47 -12.73
CA LEU A 191 -41.55 32.43 -12.72
C LEU A 191 -42.88 32.93 -12.12
N THR A 192 -42.82 33.75 -11.06
CA THR A 192 -43.99 34.33 -10.44
C THR A 192 -44.66 35.35 -11.39
N LEU A 193 -43.86 36.18 -12.08
CA LEU A 193 -44.37 37.11 -13.10
C LEU A 193 -45.04 36.37 -14.26
N ALA A 194 -44.39 35.32 -14.79
CA ALA A 194 -44.95 34.49 -15.86
C ALA A 194 -46.29 33.85 -15.48
N LYS A 195 -46.38 33.28 -14.27
CA LYS A 195 -47.62 32.70 -13.74
C LYS A 195 -48.71 33.73 -13.59
N ASN A 196 -48.37 34.93 -13.08
CA ASN A 196 -49.38 36.01 -12.91
C ASN A 196 -49.86 36.54 -14.27
N LEU A 197 -48.96 36.71 -15.24
CA LEU A 197 -49.35 37.14 -16.60
C LEU A 197 -50.27 36.11 -17.27
N GLN A 198 -49.96 34.82 -17.16
CA GLN A 198 -50.83 33.77 -17.70
C GLN A 198 -52.21 33.79 -17.07
N GLN A 199 -52.31 34.04 -15.76
CA GLN A 199 -53.60 34.18 -15.08
C GLN A 199 -54.38 35.44 -15.56
N VAL A 200 -53.67 36.57 -15.75
CA VAL A 200 -54.30 37.76 -16.34
C VAL A 200 -54.81 37.48 -17.76
N SER A 201 -53.97 36.84 -18.61
CA SER A 201 -54.38 36.45 -19.96
C SER A 201 -55.66 35.60 -19.97
N ASN A 202 -55.77 34.62 -19.06
CA ASN A 202 -56.97 33.79 -18.93
C ASN A 202 -58.19 34.57 -18.52
N MET A 203 -58.07 35.59 -17.62
CA MET A 203 -59.19 36.46 -17.22
C MET A 203 -59.59 37.38 -18.35
N LEU A 204 -58.67 37.89 -19.13
CA LEU A 204 -58.91 38.70 -20.34
C LEU A 204 -59.63 37.88 -21.41
N ASP A 205 -59.25 36.65 -21.65
CA ASP A 205 -59.88 35.73 -22.60
C ASP A 205 -61.35 35.38 -22.16
N GLN A 206 -61.60 35.38 -20.83
CA GLN A 206 -62.92 35.20 -20.26
C GLN A 206 -63.81 36.48 -20.32
N GLY A 207 -63.29 37.59 -20.82
CA GLY A 207 -64.00 38.83 -20.94
C GLY A 207 -64.26 39.54 -19.61
N GLN A 208 -63.44 39.31 -18.59
CA GLN A 208 -63.59 39.95 -17.28
C GLN A 208 -63.32 41.47 -17.36
N SER A 209 -64.01 42.25 -16.50
CA SER A 209 -63.84 43.72 -16.45
C SER A 209 -62.42 44.05 -15.90
N VAL A 210 -61.89 45.22 -16.31
CA VAL A 210 -60.60 45.74 -15.86
C VAL A 210 -60.55 45.83 -14.32
N ASP A 211 -61.65 46.33 -13.68
CA ASP A 211 -61.73 46.46 -12.22
C ASP A 211 -61.66 45.12 -11.50
N ALA A 212 -62.24 44.06 -12.07
CA ALA A 212 -62.17 42.71 -11.51
C ALA A 212 -60.75 42.18 -11.58
N ILE A 213 -60.03 42.40 -12.70
CA ILE A 213 -58.68 42.03 -12.88
C ILE A 213 -57.76 42.82 -11.95
N GLU A 214 -57.88 44.11 -11.85
CA GLU A 214 -57.08 44.93 -10.93
C GLU A 214 -57.27 44.55 -9.47
N THR A 215 -58.56 44.26 -9.07
CA THR A 215 -58.80 43.75 -7.71
C THR A 215 -58.14 42.43 -7.44
N ALA A 216 -58.24 41.48 -8.37
CA ALA A 216 -57.58 40.14 -8.25
C ALA A 216 -56.02 40.18 -8.18
N PHE A 217 -55.42 41.19 -8.80
CA PHE A 217 -53.99 41.38 -8.88
C PHE A 217 -53.48 42.59 -8.09
N SER A 218 -54.27 43.19 -7.20
CA SER A 218 -53.86 44.35 -6.39
C SER A 218 -52.55 44.11 -5.63
N ASN A 219 -52.33 42.90 -5.07
CA ASN A 219 -51.17 42.50 -4.29
C ASN A 219 -50.23 41.52 -5.04
N ARG A 220 -50.40 41.34 -6.35
CA ARG A 220 -49.60 40.45 -7.16
C ARG A 220 -48.74 41.22 -8.15
N ALA A 221 -47.47 40.82 -8.29
CA ALA A 221 -46.55 41.46 -9.21
C ALA A 221 -46.91 41.10 -10.65
N LEU A 222 -47.08 42.14 -11.49
CA LEU A 222 -47.21 42.05 -12.94
C LEU A 222 -46.16 42.90 -13.65
N GLY A 223 -45.36 43.64 -12.88
CA GLY A 223 -44.31 44.51 -13.40
C GLY A 223 -44.86 45.62 -14.30
N VAL A 224 -44.09 45.95 -15.31
CA VAL A 224 -44.44 46.97 -16.32
C VAL A 224 -45.63 46.56 -17.21
N TYR A 225 -45.86 45.27 -17.38
CA TYR A 225 -46.86 44.71 -18.27
C TYR A 225 -48.31 45.02 -17.82
N ARG A 226 -48.52 45.33 -16.54
CA ARG A 226 -49.83 45.68 -16.00
C ARG A 226 -50.47 46.87 -16.77
N GLN A 227 -49.71 47.95 -16.90
CA GLN A 227 -50.19 49.16 -17.53
C GLN A 227 -50.45 48.95 -19.02
N ASP A 228 -49.53 48.32 -19.72
CA ASP A 228 -49.62 48.18 -21.19
C ASP A 228 -50.82 47.30 -21.59
N ILE A 229 -50.95 46.13 -20.95
CA ILE A 229 -52.03 45.19 -21.27
C ILE A 229 -53.38 45.74 -20.86
N LEU A 230 -53.53 46.24 -19.62
CA LEU A 230 -54.85 46.71 -19.14
C LEU A 230 -55.30 47.98 -19.84
N SER A 231 -54.40 48.92 -20.20
CA SER A 231 -54.75 50.10 -20.97
C SER A 231 -55.21 49.77 -22.39
N ALA A 232 -54.47 48.83 -23.05
CA ALA A 232 -54.84 48.38 -24.39
C ALA A 232 -56.20 47.64 -24.39
N TYR A 233 -56.40 46.76 -23.38
CA TYR A 233 -57.68 46.05 -23.20
C TYR A 233 -58.83 47.00 -22.91
N SER A 234 -58.70 48.02 -22.02
CA SER A 234 -59.67 49.04 -21.72
C SER A 234 -60.06 49.81 -22.98
N LYS A 235 -59.13 50.22 -23.83
CA LYS A 235 -59.37 50.86 -25.10
C LYS A 235 -60.19 49.99 -26.06
N MET A 236 -59.86 48.70 -26.13
CA MET A 236 -60.59 47.73 -26.94
C MET A 236 -62.03 47.57 -26.46
N LEU A 237 -62.25 47.38 -25.14
CA LEU A 237 -63.64 47.31 -24.57
C LEU A 237 -64.46 48.57 -24.84
N LEU A 238 -63.87 49.76 -24.69
CA LEU A 238 -64.50 51.00 -24.99
C LEU A 238 -64.94 51.12 -26.47
N ALA A 239 -64.05 50.71 -27.38
CA ALA A 239 -64.33 50.72 -28.82
C ALA A 239 -65.40 49.68 -29.17
N ASP A 240 -65.45 48.53 -28.54
CA ASP A 240 -66.51 47.52 -28.70
C ASP A 240 -67.88 48.05 -28.20
N GLU A 241 -67.89 48.67 -27.02
CA GLU A 241 -69.11 49.22 -26.44
C GLU A 241 -69.69 50.34 -27.31
N LEU A 242 -68.80 51.26 -27.77
CA LEU A 242 -69.25 52.37 -28.66
C LEU A 242 -69.81 51.83 -29.98
N LEU A 243 -69.17 50.83 -30.59
CA LEU A 243 -69.64 50.22 -31.81
C LEU A 243 -70.94 49.45 -31.62
N ALA A 244 -71.08 48.72 -30.51
CA ALA A 244 -72.35 48.02 -30.16
C ALA A 244 -73.51 48.95 -29.99
N LYS A 245 -73.28 50.13 -29.39
CA LYS A 245 -74.32 51.17 -29.24
C LYS A 245 -74.74 51.86 -30.57
N LEU A 246 -73.82 51.96 -31.51
CA LEU A 246 -74.07 52.60 -32.80
C LEU A 246 -74.75 51.71 -33.83
N ARG A 247 -74.50 50.41 -33.85
CA ARG A 247 -75.09 49.43 -34.79
C ARG A 247 -76.65 49.53 -34.89
N PRO A 248 -77.39 49.53 -33.80
CA PRO A 248 -78.88 49.64 -33.88
C PRO A 248 -79.36 51.00 -34.42
N LEU A 249 -78.54 52.08 -34.26
CA LEU A 249 -78.88 53.44 -34.72
C LEU A 249 -78.73 53.62 -36.26
N VAL A 250 -77.92 52.79 -36.90
CA VAL A 250 -77.89 52.74 -38.38
C VAL A 250 -79.19 52.19 -38.94
N ALA A 251 -79.74 51.14 -38.34
CA ALA A 251 -81.00 50.56 -38.79
C ALA A 251 -82.19 51.55 -38.69
N SER A 252 -82.15 52.53 -37.74
CA SER A 252 -83.09 53.60 -37.59
C SER A 252 -82.85 54.83 -38.49
N GLY A 253 -81.77 54.84 -39.25
CA GLY A 253 -81.37 55.97 -40.10
C GLY A 253 -80.74 57.15 -39.35
N SER A 254 -80.50 57.05 -38.04
CA SER A 254 -80.05 58.16 -37.18
C SER A 254 -78.53 58.38 -37.27
N VAL A 255 -77.74 57.39 -37.80
CA VAL A 255 -76.29 57.48 -37.93
C VAL A 255 -75.88 57.06 -39.34
N SER A 256 -74.84 57.70 -39.90
CA SER A 256 -74.38 57.39 -41.23
C SER A 256 -73.56 56.10 -41.25
N GLY A 257 -73.63 55.28 -42.31
CA GLY A 257 -72.84 54.10 -42.48
C GLY A 257 -71.30 54.34 -42.53
N ARG A 258 -70.94 55.61 -42.85
CA ARG A 258 -69.53 56.04 -42.81
C ARG A 258 -69.02 56.05 -41.36
N THR A 259 -69.76 56.62 -40.43
CA THR A 259 -69.43 56.71 -39.01
C THR A 259 -69.24 55.30 -38.39
N VAL A 260 -70.12 54.38 -38.82
CA VAL A 260 -69.93 52.96 -38.33
C VAL A 260 -68.69 52.34 -38.84
N ARG A 261 -68.33 52.53 -40.13
CA ARG A 261 -67.09 52.02 -40.68
C ARG A 261 -65.83 52.65 -40.02
N GLU A 262 -65.89 53.94 -39.68
CA GLU A 262 -64.87 54.65 -38.93
C GLU A 262 -64.69 54.00 -37.54
N ARG A 263 -65.77 53.72 -36.81
CA ARG A 263 -65.74 53.05 -35.49
C ARG A 263 -65.30 51.55 -35.57
N GLU A 264 -65.67 50.87 -36.65
CA GLU A 264 -65.15 49.51 -36.91
C GLU A 264 -63.67 49.52 -37.12
N GLY A 265 -63.14 50.51 -37.82
CA GLY A 265 -61.65 50.68 -37.97
C GLY A 265 -60.99 51.00 -36.63
N GLU A 266 -61.55 51.89 -35.81
CA GLU A 266 -61.04 52.20 -34.46
C GLU A 266 -61.00 50.94 -33.56
N ARG A 267 -62.10 50.16 -33.57
CA ARG A 267 -62.20 48.91 -32.85
C ARG A 267 -61.08 47.90 -33.28
N GLN A 268 -60.89 47.74 -34.60
CA GLN A 268 -59.91 46.86 -35.17
C GLN A 268 -58.45 47.28 -34.80
N LEU A 269 -58.21 48.59 -34.78
CA LEU A 269 -56.91 49.12 -34.31
C LEU A 269 -56.70 48.84 -32.82
N ALA A 270 -57.74 49.07 -31.99
CA ALA A 270 -57.66 48.79 -30.55
C ALA A 270 -57.45 47.28 -30.24
N GLU A 271 -58.16 46.39 -30.96
CA GLU A 271 -57.98 44.94 -30.87
C GLU A 271 -56.56 44.51 -31.26
N THR A 272 -56.04 45.05 -32.37
CA THR A 272 -54.68 44.77 -32.80
C THR A 272 -53.66 45.24 -31.77
N ALA A 273 -53.83 46.47 -31.22
CA ALA A 273 -52.98 47.01 -30.17
C ALA A 273 -52.97 46.14 -28.89
N PHE A 274 -54.21 45.69 -28.49
CA PHE A 274 -54.29 44.77 -27.34
C PHE A 274 -53.56 43.41 -27.58
N ARG A 275 -53.82 42.80 -28.74
CA ARG A 275 -53.11 41.54 -29.10
C ARG A 275 -51.62 41.74 -29.11
N THR A 276 -51.11 42.82 -29.72
CA THR A 276 -49.68 43.15 -29.76
C THR A 276 -49.09 43.33 -28.36
N ALA A 277 -49.80 44.09 -27.46
CA ALA A 277 -49.34 44.30 -26.09
C ALA A 277 -49.24 42.97 -25.30
N ARG A 278 -50.20 42.06 -25.47
CA ARG A 278 -50.23 40.75 -24.85
C ARG A 278 -49.12 39.85 -25.36
N ASP A 279 -48.97 39.75 -26.68
CA ASP A 279 -47.97 38.90 -27.32
C ASP A 279 -46.55 39.39 -26.99
N GLN A 280 -46.34 40.70 -26.97
CA GLN A 280 -45.07 41.31 -26.57
C GLN A 280 -44.71 40.97 -25.10
N ALA A 281 -45.68 41.13 -24.18
CA ALA A 281 -45.49 40.82 -22.78
C ALA A 281 -45.16 39.32 -22.55
N SER A 282 -45.86 38.43 -23.27
CA SER A 282 -45.61 36.99 -23.20
C SER A 282 -44.18 36.65 -23.70
N PHE A 283 -43.78 37.21 -24.82
CA PHE A 283 -42.46 37.01 -25.39
C PHE A 283 -41.33 37.51 -24.46
N GLU A 284 -41.48 38.73 -23.92
CA GLU A 284 -40.48 39.33 -23.03
C GLU A 284 -40.33 38.54 -21.73
N ILE A 285 -41.44 38.06 -21.13
CA ILE A 285 -41.42 37.24 -19.92
C ILE A 285 -40.76 35.89 -20.21
N GLU A 286 -41.08 35.22 -21.31
CA GLU A 286 -40.48 33.97 -21.70
C GLU A 286 -38.95 34.13 -21.90
N GLN A 287 -38.54 35.22 -22.56
CA GLN A 287 -37.14 35.56 -22.73
C GLN A 287 -36.44 35.83 -21.40
N SER A 288 -37.07 36.58 -20.48
CA SER A 288 -36.54 36.84 -19.14
C SER A 288 -36.38 35.56 -18.33
N GLN A 289 -37.39 34.65 -18.39
CA GLN A 289 -37.35 33.36 -17.73
C GLN A 289 -36.18 32.49 -18.25
N MET A 290 -36.06 32.34 -19.59
CA MET A 290 -34.95 31.56 -20.18
C MET A 290 -33.59 32.13 -19.78
N LYS A 291 -33.45 33.46 -19.73
CA LYS A 291 -32.23 34.12 -19.28
C LYS A 291 -31.94 33.86 -17.80
N ALA A 292 -32.97 33.91 -16.94
CA ALA A 292 -32.83 33.62 -15.52
C ALA A 292 -32.46 32.14 -15.27
N GLU A 293 -33.07 31.20 -16.01
CA GLU A 293 -32.70 29.78 -15.98
C GLU A 293 -31.24 29.53 -16.39
N ALA A 294 -30.81 30.17 -17.47
CA ALA A 294 -29.42 30.10 -17.92
C ALA A 294 -28.45 30.65 -16.87
N ASN A 295 -28.80 31.74 -16.20
CA ASN A 295 -28.00 32.31 -15.13
C ASN A 295 -27.86 31.37 -13.92
N VAL A 296 -28.95 30.69 -13.51
CA VAL A 296 -28.92 29.67 -12.44
C VAL A 296 -28.06 28.50 -12.84
N ALA A 297 -28.18 28.02 -14.09
CA ALA A 297 -27.33 26.95 -14.60
C ALA A 297 -25.84 27.32 -14.59
N GLU A 298 -25.49 28.54 -15.00
CA GLU A 298 -24.13 29.08 -14.95
C GLU A 298 -23.62 29.20 -13.52
N ALA A 299 -24.41 29.78 -12.61
CA ALA A 299 -24.02 29.91 -11.20
C ALA A 299 -23.79 28.56 -10.54
N ASN A 300 -24.63 27.55 -10.82
CA ASN A 300 -24.44 26.18 -10.36
C ASN A 300 -23.12 25.55 -10.91
N ARG A 301 -22.82 25.79 -12.18
CA ARG A 301 -21.56 25.31 -12.79
C ARG A 301 -20.35 25.95 -12.10
N GLN A 302 -20.38 27.25 -11.85
CA GLN A 302 -19.31 27.97 -11.16
C GLN A 302 -19.11 27.48 -9.74
N LEU A 303 -20.19 27.24 -9.01
CA LEU A 303 -20.14 26.65 -7.67
C LEU A 303 -19.53 25.26 -7.68
N ASN A 304 -19.90 24.41 -8.65
CA ASN A 304 -19.32 23.07 -8.77
C ASN A 304 -17.82 23.12 -9.11
N LEU A 305 -17.39 24.03 -9.96
CA LEU A 305 -15.96 24.25 -10.25
C LEU A 305 -15.19 24.70 -9.01
N ALA A 306 -15.76 25.58 -8.19
CA ALA A 306 -15.14 25.98 -6.92
C ALA A 306 -14.98 24.81 -5.95
N TRP A 307 -15.99 23.92 -5.85
CA TRP A 307 -15.88 22.68 -5.07
C TRP A 307 -14.81 21.73 -5.61
N GLN A 308 -14.76 21.53 -6.93
CA GLN A 308 -13.71 20.70 -7.55
C GLN A 308 -12.30 21.25 -7.30
N SER A 309 -12.15 22.56 -7.31
CA SER A 309 -10.89 23.22 -7.00
C SER A 309 -10.45 22.92 -5.57
N LEU A 310 -11.37 23.02 -4.59
CA LEU A 310 -11.09 22.65 -3.20
C LEU A 310 -10.76 21.17 -3.06
N GLU A 311 -11.52 20.26 -3.68
CA GLU A 311 -11.26 18.81 -3.66
C GLU A 311 -9.88 18.47 -4.25
N THR A 312 -9.45 19.19 -5.28
CA THR A 312 -8.12 19.03 -5.90
C THR A 312 -7.01 19.46 -4.94
N LEU A 313 -7.22 20.53 -4.19
CA LEU A 313 -6.26 21.00 -3.17
C LEU A 313 -6.17 20.02 -2.01
N LEU A 314 -7.28 19.53 -1.51
CA LEU A 314 -7.34 18.61 -0.38
C LEU A 314 -6.87 17.18 -0.73
N GLY A 315 -7.07 16.75 -1.98
CA GLY A 315 -6.84 15.37 -2.40
C GLY A 315 -7.96 14.39 -1.97
N TYR A 316 -9.01 14.88 -1.32
CA TYR A 316 -10.19 14.11 -0.92
C TYR A 316 -11.45 14.96 -1.02
N LYS A 317 -12.63 14.32 -1.02
CA LYS A 317 -13.93 15.01 -1.03
C LYS A 317 -14.32 15.42 0.38
N GLU A 318 -14.51 16.72 0.57
CA GLU A 318 -15.04 17.27 1.80
C GLU A 318 -16.58 17.18 1.77
N ASP A 319 -17.21 16.81 2.89
CA ASP A 319 -18.67 16.77 2.94
C ASP A 319 -19.22 18.20 2.98
N LYS A 320 -20.00 18.54 1.94
CA LYS A 320 -20.60 19.86 1.74
C LYS A 320 -21.51 20.32 2.89
N ASN A 321 -21.97 19.38 3.71
CA ASN A 321 -22.89 19.65 4.82
C ASN A 321 -22.17 19.87 6.16
N THR A 322 -20.97 19.35 6.32
CA THR A 322 -20.21 19.40 7.58
C THR A 322 -19.26 20.58 7.65
N VAL A 323 -18.93 21.18 6.49
CA VAL A 323 -18.02 22.32 6.43
C VAL A 323 -18.69 23.55 7.04
N ASN A 324 -18.20 23.96 8.21
CA ASN A 324 -18.66 25.20 8.84
C ASN A 324 -18.00 26.40 8.16
N LEU A 325 -18.69 26.92 7.15
CA LEU A 325 -18.26 28.10 6.40
C LEU A 325 -18.70 29.43 7.06
N SER A 326 -19.26 29.38 8.26
CA SER A 326 -19.88 30.56 8.89
C SER A 326 -18.91 31.46 9.63
N ASN A 327 -17.70 30.97 9.93
CA ASN A 327 -16.68 31.71 10.67
C ASN A 327 -15.42 31.88 9.82
N GLU A 328 -14.87 33.10 9.73
CA GLU A 328 -13.64 33.39 8.96
C GLU A 328 -12.44 32.54 9.43
N GLU A 329 -12.34 32.28 10.74
CA GLU A 329 -11.27 31.42 11.27
C GLU A 329 -11.43 29.96 10.83
N ALA A 330 -12.65 29.49 10.66
CA ALA A 330 -12.93 28.13 10.19
C ALA A 330 -12.58 27.94 8.71
N LEU A 331 -12.56 29.01 7.91
CA LEU A 331 -12.25 28.91 6.49
C LEU A 331 -10.85 28.37 6.20
N SER A 332 -9.86 28.85 6.95
CA SER A 332 -8.47 28.43 6.77
C SER A 332 -8.09 27.17 7.55
N ARG A 333 -8.98 26.67 8.44
CA ARG A 333 -8.72 25.51 9.30
C ARG A 333 -8.73 24.22 8.49
N LEU A 334 -7.64 23.47 8.59
CA LEU A 334 -7.48 22.16 7.97
C LEU A 334 -7.10 21.16 9.07
N GLU A 335 -7.87 20.10 9.19
CA GLU A 335 -7.63 19.03 10.16
C GLU A 335 -6.80 17.91 9.53
N VAL A 336 -5.73 17.54 10.21
CA VAL A 336 -4.91 16.37 9.87
C VAL A 336 -5.27 15.26 10.86
N ARG A 337 -5.70 14.13 10.33
CA ARG A 337 -6.20 13.00 11.11
C ARG A 337 -5.33 11.76 10.93
N ALA A 338 -5.34 10.88 11.93
CA ALA A 338 -4.59 9.63 11.93
C ALA A 338 -5.08 8.69 10.82
N PRO A 339 -4.21 8.20 9.93
CA PRO A 339 -4.58 7.26 8.87
C PRO A 339 -4.90 5.86 9.40
N PHE A 340 -4.35 5.47 10.54
CA PHE A 340 -4.59 4.21 11.24
C PHE A 340 -4.31 4.37 12.74
N GLY A 341 -4.68 3.39 13.54
CA GLY A 341 -4.40 3.38 14.97
C GLY A 341 -2.96 2.98 15.28
N GLY A 342 -2.32 3.71 16.19
CA GLY A 342 -0.93 3.48 16.57
C GLY A 342 -0.43 4.47 17.62
N SER A 343 0.86 4.43 17.91
CA SER A 343 1.52 5.36 18.83
C SER A 343 2.33 6.40 18.06
N VAL A 344 2.33 7.63 18.58
CA VAL A 344 3.15 8.73 18.07
C VAL A 344 4.60 8.52 18.54
N GLU A 345 5.54 8.42 17.62
CA GLU A 345 6.95 8.19 17.94
C GLU A 345 7.74 9.47 18.07
N SER A 346 7.49 10.40 17.16
CA SER A 346 8.19 11.68 17.14
C SER A 346 7.31 12.78 16.59
N GLN A 347 7.67 13.99 16.90
CA GLN A 347 7.06 15.24 16.48
C GLN A 347 8.11 16.06 15.72
N GLY A 348 7.75 16.57 14.54
CA GLY A 348 8.65 17.34 13.69
C GLY A 348 8.60 18.85 13.90
N PHE A 349 7.45 19.37 14.37
CA PHE A 349 7.18 20.80 14.48
C PHE A 349 6.48 21.15 15.79
N ALA A 350 6.64 22.39 16.25
CA ALA A 350 5.92 22.94 17.40
C ALA A 350 4.71 23.79 16.98
N ASN A 351 3.81 24.06 17.92
CA ASN A 351 2.67 24.94 17.70
C ASN A 351 3.11 26.34 17.24
N ASN A 352 2.38 26.92 16.30
CA ASN A 352 2.63 28.19 15.63
C ASN A 352 3.85 28.24 14.71
N GLU A 353 4.45 27.10 14.39
CA GLU A 353 5.48 27.03 13.36
C GLU A 353 4.86 26.97 11.95
N ARG A 354 5.62 27.49 10.98
CA ARG A 354 5.27 27.39 9.57
C ARG A 354 5.71 26.05 9.03
N VAL A 355 4.79 25.37 8.34
CA VAL A 355 5.02 24.09 7.69
C VAL A 355 4.80 24.21 6.18
N MET A 356 5.55 23.42 5.42
CA MET A 356 5.39 23.30 3.98
C MET A 356 4.71 21.98 3.63
N ARG A 357 4.12 21.94 2.47
CA ARG A 357 3.54 20.70 1.93
C ARG A 357 4.57 19.59 1.89
N GLY A 358 4.26 18.45 2.52
CA GLY A 358 5.15 17.29 2.57
C GLY A 358 6.01 17.20 3.83
N ASP A 359 6.06 18.23 4.66
CA ASP A 359 6.74 18.19 5.95
C ASP A 359 6.12 17.16 6.88
N ALA A 360 6.94 16.35 7.53
CA ALA A 360 6.50 15.35 8.50
C ALA A 360 6.11 16.03 9.82
N LEU A 361 4.81 16.07 10.11
CA LEU A 361 4.28 16.63 11.35
C LEU A 361 4.58 15.71 12.54
N ILE A 362 4.27 14.44 12.39
CA ILE A 362 4.55 13.36 13.34
C ILE A 362 4.92 12.07 12.59
N VAL A 363 5.59 11.17 13.30
CA VAL A 363 5.76 9.78 12.88
C VAL A 363 4.76 8.92 13.66
N LEU A 364 3.91 8.21 12.94
CA LEU A 364 2.91 7.30 13.51
C LEU A 364 3.29 5.86 13.21
N ALA A 365 3.39 5.04 14.26
CA ALA A 365 3.72 3.64 14.16
C ALA A 365 2.69 2.76 14.89
N ASN A 366 2.32 1.66 14.26
CA ASN A 366 1.58 0.59 14.92
C ASN A 366 2.51 -0.59 15.12
N THR A 367 2.73 -0.96 16.37
CA THR A 367 3.63 -2.06 16.77
C THR A 367 2.90 -3.33 17.19
N ASP A 368 1.57 -3.44 16.99
CA ASP A 368 0.79 -4.67 17.27
C ASP A 368 1.25 -5.85 16.41
N SER A 369 1.84 -5.56 15.27
CA SER A 369 2.52 -6.53 14.43
C SER A 369 3.79 -5.94 13.85
N LEU A 370 4.85 -6.75 13.79
CA LEU A 370 6.15 -6.35 13.27
C LEU A 370 6.54 -7.23 12.08
N SER A 371 7.48 -6.74 11.29
CA SER A 371 8.14 -7.51 10.25
C SER A 371 9.45 -8.08 10.80
N VAL A 372 9.67 -9.36 10.56
CA VAL A 372 10.95 -10.02 10.79
C VAL A 372 11.70 -10.01 9.47
N GLU A 373 12.84 -9.36 9.41
CA GLU A 373 13.75 -9.38 8.27
C GLU A 373 14.92 -10.30 8.61
N ALA A 374 14.96 -11.49 8.01
CA ALA A 374 16.02 -12.46 8.19
C ALA A 374 16.86 -12.56 6.93
N SER A 375 18.19 -12.66 7.08
CA SER A 375 19.15 -12.69 5.98
C SER A 375 19.51 -14.12 5.64
N ILE A 376 19.05 -14.61 4.48
CA ILE A 376 19.34 -15.94 3.97
C ILE A 376 20.57 -15.85 3.07
N ARG A 377 21.64 -16.51 3.46
CA ARG A 377 22.88 -16.58 2.68
C ARG A 377 22.76 -17.60 1.54
N GLU A 378 23.65 -17.50 0.58
CA GLU A 378 23.71 -18.43 -0.56
C GLU A 378 23.90 -19.90 -0.13
N SER A 379 24.65 -20.13 0.97
CA SER A 379 24.81 -21.46 1.59
C SER A 379 23.48 -22.09 2.04
N ASP A 380 22.49 -21.25 2.31
CA ASP A 380 21.20 -21.62 2.91
C ASP A 380 20.06 -21.57 1.89
N TRP A 381 20.41 -21.63 0.59
CA TRP A 381 19.46 -21.41 -0.52
C TRP A 381 18.26 -22.36 -0.53
N SER A 382 18.37 -23.53 0.11
CA SER A 382 17.24 -24.46 0.29
C SER A 382 16.04 -23.86 1.05
N VAL A 383 16.28 -22.81 1.85
CA VAL A 383 15.23 -22.07 2.58
C VAL A 383 14.31 -21.31 1.64
N VAL A 384 14.82 -20.88 0.48
CA VAL A 384 14.06 -20.07 -0.50
C VAL A 384 12.88 -20.81 -1.12
N ASN A 385 12.84 -22.12 -1.02
CA ASN A 385 11.73 -22.95 -1.53
C ASN A 385 10.48 -22.95 -0.63
N LEU A 386 10.49 -22.24 0.51
CA LEU A 386 9.31 -22.12 1.36
C LEU A 386 8.19 -21.32 0.68
N GLN A 387 6.99 -21.83 0.85
CA GLN A 387 5.81 -21.13 0.33
C GLN A 387 5.45 -19.91 1.21
N PRO A 388 4.94 -18.83 0.62
CA PRO A 388 4.32 -17.77 1.40
C PRO A 388 3.24 -18.32 2.34
N GLY A 389 3.21 -17.86 3.59
CA GLY A 389 2.32 -18.39 4.63
C GLY A 389 2.92 -19.51 5.48
N ALA A 390 4.10 -20.03 5.14
CA ALA A 390 4.80 -21.02 5.97
C ALA A 390 5.09 -20.44 7.37
N GLU A 391 4.95 -21.27 8.39
CA GLU A 391 5.26 -20.90 9.77
C GLU A 391 6.76 -21.06 10.04
N VAL A 392 7.32 -20.06 10.70
CA VAL A 392 8.71 -20.05 11.16
C VAL A 392 8.74 -19.65 12.64
N SER A 393 9.74 -20.14 13.35
CA SER A 393 9.92 -19.83 14.77
C SER A 393 10.95 -18.71 14.91
N VAL A 394 10.59 -17.67 15.64
CA VAL A 394 11.45 -16.50 15.89
C VAL A 394 11.85 -16.47 17.35
N MET A 395 13.12 -16.76 17.62
CA MET A 395 13.70 -16.66 18.95
C MET A 395 14.25 -15.26 19.17
N VAL A 396 13.88 -14.65 20.29
CA VAL A 396 14.35 -13.32 20.70
C VAL A 396 15.32 -13.44 21.88
N PRO A 397 16.64 -13.32 21.68
CA PRO A 397 17.62 -13.46 22.74
C PRO A 397 17.44 -12.47 23.90
N ALA A 398 16.98 -11.26 23.59
CA ALA A 398 16.73 -10.22 24.60
C ALA A 398 15.55 -10.52 25.55
N LEU A 399 14.74 -11.54 25.25
CA LEU A 399 13.59 -11.98 26.04
C LEU A 399 13.80 -13.43 26.53
N ASP A 400 14.94 -13.69 27.16
CA ASP A 400 15.31 -15.00 27.69
C ASP A 400 15.13 -16.16 26.69
N GLN A 401 15.50 -15.92 25.43
CA GLN A 401 15.36 -16.87 24.32
C GLN A 401 13.91 -17.30 24.03
N ARG A 402 12.94 -16.49 24.42
CA ARG A 402 11.53 -16.75 24.14
C ARG A 402 11.27 -16.87 22.64
N VAL A 403 10.47 -17.86 22.26
CA VAL A 403 10.12 -18.18 20.87
C VAL A 403 8.73 -17.68 20.55
N PHE A 404 8.59 -17.02 19.42
CA PHE A 404 7.35 -16.50 18.88
C PHE A 404 7.08 -17.10 17.51
N PRO A 405 5.85 -17.49 17.19
CA PRO A 405 5.50 -17.91 15.84
C PRO A 405 5.42 -16.72 14.91
N ALA A 406 5.92 -16.89 13.68
CA ALA A 406 5.80 -15.91 12.63
C ALA A 406 5.42 -16.57 11.29
N LYS A 407 4.82 -15.81 10.37
CA LYS A 407 4.39 -16.30 9.07
C LYS A 407 5.18 -15.61 7.96
N VAL A 408 5.77 -16.40 7.08
CA VAL A 408 6.51 -15.90 5.92
C VAL A 408 5.56 -15.15 5.00
N ARG A 409 5.88 -13.89 4.67
CA ARG A 409 5.17 -13.10 3.67
C ARG A 409 5.75 -13.31 2.27
N TYR A 410 7.04 -13.12 2.15
CA TYR A 410 7.76 -13.29 0.88
C TYR A 410 9.27 -13.38 1.11
N PHE A 411 9.96 -13.79 0.05
CA PHE A 411 11.41 -13.69 -0.10
C PHE A 411 11.75 -12.54 -1.04
N GLY A 412 12.81 -11.81 -0.74
CA GLY A 412 13.37 -10.86 -1.68
C GLY A 412 13.76 -11.55 -2.99
N ARG A 413 13.65 -10.87 -4.10
CA ARG A 413 14.03 -11.40 -5.42
C ARG A 413 15.45 -11.04 -5.81
N GLU A 414 16.07 -10.16 -5.05
CA GLU A 414 17.39 -9.62 -5.30
C GLU A 414 18.32 -9.97 -4.14
N VAL A 415 19.53 -10.37 -4.47
CA VAL A 415 20.60 -10.57 -3.49
C VAL A 415 21.17 -9.21 -3.12
N GLN A 416 21.13 -8.87 -1.85
CA GLN A 416 21.75 -7.66 -1.33
C GLN A 416 23.28 -7.79 -1.43
N ALA A 417 23.91 -6.91 -2.21
CA ALA A 417 25.34 -7.01 -2.52
C ALA A 417 26.26 -6.76 -1.32
N ASP A 418 25.79 -6.01 -0.33
CA ASP A 418 26.50 -5.70 0.92
C ASP A 418 26.55 -6.88 1.90
N THR A 419 25.52 -7.72 1.91
CA THR A 419 25.36 -8.85 2.83
C THR A 419 25.47 -10.22 2.16
N ASN A 420 25.51 -10.28 0.83
CA ASN A 420 25.41 -11.50 0.02
C ASN A 420 24.25 -12.41 0.48
N SER A 421 23.12 -11.79 0.77
CA SER A 421 21.95 -12.49 1.29
C SER A 421 20.65 -12.02 0.64
N VAL A 422 19.65 -12.90 0.66
CA VAL A 422 18.28 -12.61 0.26
C VAL A 422 17.46 -12.38 1.53
N PRO A 423 16.70 -11.26 1.63
CA PRO A 423 15.86 -11.04 2.78
C PRO A 423 14.63 -11.95 2.77
N LEU A 424 14.42 -12.69 3.84
CA LEU A 424 13.17 -13.35 4.18
C LEU A 424 12.35 -12.38 5.05
N ILE A 425 11.17 -12.06 4.59
CA ILE A 425 10.24 -11.21 5.32
C ILE A 425 9.11 -12.07 5.89
N ALA A 426 9.01 -12.08 7.21
CA ALA A 426 7.92 -12.74 7.92
C ALA A 426 7.19 -11.75 8.82
N ARG A 427 5.93 -12.00 9.09
CA ARG A 427 5.09 -11.21 10.01
C ARG A 427 5.01 -11.90 11.36
N ILE A 428 5.22 -11.14 12.42
CA ILE A 428 5.10 -11.57 13.81
C ILE A 428 4.08 -10.69 14.53
N GLU A 429 3.18 -11.30 15.28
CA GLU A 429 2.22 -10.59 16.11
C GLU A 429 2.85 -10.22 17.47
N ASN A 430 2.55 -9.02 17.96
CA ASN A 430 3.11 -8.46 19.18
C ASN A 430 2.02 -8.11 20.21
N ASN A 431 1.10 -9.03 20.45
CA ASN A 431 -0.06 -8.82 21.32
C ASN A 431 0.30 -8.42 22.76
N GLU A 432 1.47 -8.82 23.23
CA GLU A 432 1.97 -8.50 24.58
C GLU A 432 2.78 -7.19 24.61
N GLY A 433 3.06 -6.56 23.46
CA GLY A 433 3.85 -5.33 23.37
C GLY A 433 5.32 -5.46 23.78
N LEU A 434 5.85 -6.70 23.87
CA LEU A 434 7.22 -6.97 24.31
C LEU A 434 8.24 -6.80 23.19
N LEU A 435 7.83 -7.01 21.95
CA LEU A 435 8.69 -6.93 20.79
C LEU A 435 8.88 -5.46 20.38
N ARG A 436 10.13 -5.09 20.11
CA ARG A 436 10.49 -3.75 19.68
C ARG A 436 11.19 -3.79 18.33
N PRO A 437 10.89 -2.89 17.41
CA PRO A 437 11.68 -2.72 16.18
C PRO A 437 13.16 -2.51 16.50
N GLY A 438 14.03 -3.06 15.68
CA GLY A 438 15.47 -3.04 15.90
C GLY A 438 16.05 -4.21 16.71
N MET A 439 15.21 -4.97 17.43
CA MET A 439 15.67 -6.15 18.18
C MET A 439 16.27 -7.18 17.23
N PHE A 440 17.39 -7.78 17.67
CA PHE A 440 18.00 -8.91 17.00
C PHE A 440 17.22 -10.18 17.29
N VAL A 441 17.04 -11.03 16.30
CA VAL A 441 16.31 -12.30 16.41
C VAL A 441 17.02 -13.42 15.66
N ARG A 442 16.71 -14.66 16.03
CA ARG A 442 17.10 -15.85 15.29
C ARG A 442 15.84 -16.50 14.74
N VAL A 443 15.82 -16.68 13.43
CA VAL A 443 14.66 -17.26 12.73
C VAL A 443 14.99 -18.69 12.39
N THR A 444 14.27 -19.63 12.97
CA THR A 444 14.37 -21.06 12.67
C THR A 444 13.34 -21.41 11.59
N VAL A 445 13.86 -21.84 10.47
CA VAL A 445 13.12 -22.08 9.24
C VAL A 445 13.13 -23.58 8.95
N PRO A 446 11.98 -24.24 8.74
CA PRO A 446 11.95 -25.63 8.33
C PRO A 446 12.36 -25.78 6.87
N ILE A 447 13.24 -26.73 6.57
CA ILE A 447 13.74 -27.01 5.22
C ILE A 447 13.36 -28.42 4.79
N GLY A 448 12.99 -28.56 3.51
CA GLY A 448 12.66 -29.86 2.92
C GLY A 448 11.33 -30.43 3.39
N GLU A 449 11.07 -31.65 2.97
CA GLU A 449 9.84 -32.35 3.30
C GLU A 449 9.89 -33.00 4.67
N LEU A 450 8.74 -33.06 5.32
CA LEU A 450 8.55 -33.82 6.56
C LEU A 450 8.72 -35.30 6.23
N ARG A 451 9.73 -35.95 6.81
CA ARG A 451 9.99 -37.38 6.58
C ARG A 451 9.95 -38.17 7.87
N GLN A 452 9.57 -39.42 7.75
CA GLN A 452 9.67 -40.34 8.90
C GLN A 452 11.06 -40.94 8.93
N ALA A 453 11.79 -40.73 10.03
CA ALA A 453 13.08 -41.34 10.26
C ALA A 453 13.14 -41.97 11.66
N LEU A 454 13.87 -43.09 11.74
CA LEU A 454 14.08 -43.73 13.02
C LEU A 454 14.89 -42.81 13.92
N SER A 455 14.41 -42.55 15.12
CA SER A 455 15.06 -41.61 16.03
C SER A 455 15.16 -42.14 17.45
N ILE A 456 16.14 -41.66 18.15
CA ILE A 456 16.42 -41.93 19.55
C ILE A 456 16.56 -40.64 20.34
N LYS A 457 16.50 -40.71 21.65
CA LYS A 457 16.76 -39.56 22.52
C LYS A 457 18.26 -39.22 22.48
N PRO A 458 18.67 -37.92 22.48
CA PRO A 458 20.07 -37.51 22.49
C PRO A 458 20.89 -38.15 23.65
N GLU A 459 20.25 -38.34 24.80
CA GLU A 459 20.84 -38.96 26.00
C GLU A 459 21.27 -40.42 25.77
N SER A 460 20.74 -41.07 24.73
CA SER A 460 21.02 -42.48 24.40
C SER A 460 22.29 -42.61 23.58
N LEU A 461 22.71 -41.56 22.89
CA LEU A 461 23.83 -41.56 21.98
C LEU A 461 25.13 -41.36 22.77
N LEU A 462 26.02 -42.31 22.67
CA LEU A 462 27.33 -42.27 23.30
C LEU A 462 28.41 -42.24 22.22
N GLN A 463 29.54 -41.64 22.57
CA GLN A 463 30.71 -41.62 21.70
C GLN A 463 31.92 -42.14 22.48
N HIS A 464 32.70 -43.01 21.85
CA HIS A 464 33.98 -43.47 22.37
C HIS A 464 34.98 -43.56 21.21
N GLU A 465 36.16 -43.00 21.40
CA GLU A 465 37.13 -42.76 20.33
C GLU A 465 36.51 -42.00 19.16
N ASN A 466 36.32 -42.61 18.03
CA ASN A 466 35.65 -41.96 16.88
C ASN A 466 34.33 -42.66 16.49
N GLU A 467 33.81 -43.55 17.34
CA GLU A 467 32.60 -44.32 17.08
C GLU A 467 31.41 -43.82 17.91
N GLN A 468 30.27 -43.71 17.26
CA GLN A 468 28.97 -43.44 17.90
C GLN A 468 28.23 -44.75 18.10
N PHE A 469 27.72 -44.99 19.31
CA PHE A 469 27.02 -46.20 19.65
C PHE A 469 25.91 -45.95 20.66
N VAL A 470 25.03 -46.93 20.79
CA VAL A 470 23.97 -47.00 21.80
C VAL A 470 24.00 -48.34 22.52
N PHE A 471 23.35 -48.41 23.67
CA PHE A 471 23.08 -49.68 24.33
C PHE A 471 21.66 -50.13 24.06
N LEU A 472 21.50 -51.35 23.53
CA LEU A 472 20.21 -52.04 23.46
C LEU A 472 19.95 -52.78 24.77
N ASP A 473 18.74 -52.64 25.28
CA ASP A 473 18.24 -53.39 26.42
C ASP A 473 17.64 -54.70 25.92
N LEU A 474 18.33 -55.81 26.16
CA LEU A 474 17.88 -57.15 25.79
C LEU A 474 16.99 -57.79 26.88
N GLY A 475 16.77 -57.08 27.99
CA GLY A 475 16.08 -57.60 29.16
C GLY A 475 16.98 -58.36 30.11
N ASN A 476 16.48 -58.69 31.30
CA ASN A 476 17.17 -59.45 32.34
C ASN A 476 18.55 -58.90 32.78
N GLY A 477 18.78 -57.58 32.58
CA GLY A 477 20.04 -56.92 32.93
C GLY A 477 21.15 -57.09 31.90
N SER A 478 20.82 -57.58 30.70
CA SER A 478 21.73 -57.74 29.59
C SER A 478 21.63 -56.57 28.62
N PHE A 479 22.73 -55.92 28.30
CA PHE A 479 22.79 -54.76 27.40
C PHE A 479 23.82 -55.04 26.30
N GLN A 480 23.46 -54.69 25.06
CA GLN A 480 24.33 -54.87 23.91
C GLN A 480 24.75 -53.52 23.36
N ARG A 481 26.07 -53.29 23.21
CA ARG A 481 26.56 -52.15 22.46
C ARG A 481 26.32 -52.36 20.97
N VAL A 482 25.77 -51.35 20.34
CA VAL A 482 25.52 -51.32 18.88
C VAL A 482 26.03 -50.03 18.32
N ASN A 483 26.97 -50.11 17.38
CA ASN A 483 27.44 -48.95 16.68
C ASN A 483 26.36 -48.41 15.74
N VAL A 484 26.18 -47.10 15.77
CA VAL A 484 25.12 -46.42 14.99
C VAL A 484 25.71 -45.31 14.13
N SER A 485 25.12 -45.11 12.97
CA SER A 485 25.37 -43.92 12.17
C SER A 485 24.20 -42.96 12.40
N THR A 486 24.53 -41.73 12.76
CA THR A 486 23.52 -40.71 13.01
C THR A 486 23.37 -39.78 11.82
N GLY A 487 22.20 -39.21 11.67
CA GLY A 487 21.89 -38.16 10.72
C GLY A 487 21.66 -36.84 11.43
N GLN A 488 20.46 -36.28 11.26
CA GLN A 488 20.07 -35.02 11.87
C GLN A 488 19.84 -35.18 13.38
N ALA A 489 20.14 -34.12 14.12
CA ALA A 489 19.91 -34.04 15.55
C ALA A 489 19.14 -32.76 15.89
N SER A 490 18.25 -32.84 16.86
CA SER A 490 17.61 -31.72 17.53
C SER A 490 17.76 -31.86 19.05
N ASP A 491 17.24 -30.90 19.79
CA ASP A 491 17.28 -30.94 21.26
C ASP A 491 16.52 -32.15 21.83
N ASP A 492 15.53 -32.67 21.12
CA ASP A 492 14.62 -33.72 21.59
C ASP A 492 14.93 -35.12 21.01
N TRP A 493 15.62 -35.21 19.88
CA TRP A 493 15.85 -36.47 19.15
C TRP A 493 17.09 -36.42 18.25
N VAL A 494 17.64 -37.59 17.98
CA VAL A 494 18.72 -37.82 17.00
C VAL A 494 18.26 -38.87 16.01
N GLU A 495 18.36 -38.56 14.71
CA GLU A 495 18.13 -39.54 13.65
C GLU A 495 19.20 -40.62 13.62
N VAL A 496 18.75 -41.86 13.47
CA VAL A 496 19.66 -43.01 13.23
C VAL A 496 19.47 -43.51 11.81
N THR A 497 20.54 -43.39 11.01
CA THR A 497 20.54 -43.79 9.60
C THR A 497 20.91 -45.24 9.39
N ALA A 498 21.71 -45.81 10.30
CA ALA A 498 22.12 -47.22 10.28
C ALA A 498 22.42 -47.73 11.71
N GLY A 499 22.35 -49.04 11.90
CA GLY A 499 22.73 -49.72 13.14
C GLY A 499 21.56 -50.08 14.06
N LEU A 500 20.35 -49.51 13.86
CA LEU A 500 19.18 -49.80 14.66
C LEU A 500 17.99 -50.25 13.80
N SER A 501 17.16 -51.09 14.37
CA SER A 501 15.86 -51.49 13.82
C SER A 501 14.68 -50.89 14.64
N ARG A 502 13.55 -50.69 13.97
CA ARG A 502 12.34 -50.21 14.60
C ARG A 502 11.88 -51.08 15.74
N GLY A 503 11.60 -50.49 16.90
CA GLY A 503 11.09 -51.20 18.08
C GLY A 503 12.14 -51.75 19.01
N GLN A 504 13.46 -51.66 18.66
CA GLN A 504 14.53 -52.04 19.60
C GLN A 504 14.54 -51.07 20.79
N SER A 505 14.64 -51.61 22.01
CA SER A 505 14.70 -50.83 23.23
C SER A 505 16.10 -50.25 23.45
N VAL A 506 16.22 -48.92 23.38
CA VAL A 506 17.49 -48.19 23.53
C VAL A 506 17.53 -47.56 24.92
N VAL A 507 18.67 -47.75 25.61
CA VAL A 507 18.87 -47.16 26.92
C VAL A 507 19.00 -45.65 26.84
N THR A 508 18.19 -44.91 27.58
CA THR A 508 18.26 -43.46 27.68
C THR A 508 18.92 -43.00 28.98
N LYS A 509 18.41 -43.43 30.12
CA LYS A 509 19.08 -43.12 31.41
C LYS A 509 20.00 -44.24 31.84
N GLY A 510 21.16 -43.91 32.33
CA GLY A 510 22.17 -44.85 32.74
C GLY A 510 23.09 -45.34 31.62
N ALA A 511 22.92 -44.88 30.40
CA ALA A 511 23.77 -45.23 29.26
C ALA A 511 25.28 -44.93 29.50
N PHE A 512 25.60 -43.82 30.15
CA PHE A 512 26.96 -43.45 30.50
C PHE A 512 27.58 -44.42 31.54
N LEU A 513 26.80 -44.94 32.48
CA LEU A 513 27.26 -45.93 33.46
C LEU A 513 27.57 -47.26 32.76
N LEU A 514 26.72 -47.70 31.81
CA LEU A 514 27.01 -48.87 30.97
C LEU A 514 28.32 -48.72 30.18
N LYS A 515 28.56 -47.52 29.64
CA LYS A 515 29.85 -47.23 28.96
C LYS A 515 31.03 -47.39 29.92
N SER A 516 30.93 -46.85 31.13
CA SER A 516 32.02 -46.96 32.12
C SER A 516 32.26 -48.40 32.53
N GLU A 517 31.22 -49.20 32.74
CA GLU A 517 31.38 -50.64 33.07
C GLU A 517 31.98 -51.45 31.91
N LEU A 518 31.59 -51.14 30.67
CA LEU A 518 32.15 -51.81 29.48
C LEU A 518 33.62 -51.51 29.35
N LEU A 519 34.07 -50.28 29.57
CA LEU A 519 35.49 -49.89 29.49
C LEU A 519 36.30 -50.54 30.59
N LEU A 520 35.77 -50.66 31.82
CA LEU A 520 36.43 -51.36 32.93
C LEU A 520 36.55 -52.87 32.69
N GLN A 521 35.64 -53.49 31.94
CA GLN A 521 35.78 -54.92 31.56
C GLN A 521 36.84 -55.12 30.48
N GLY A 522 36.98 -54.15 29.54
CA GLY A 522 38.01 -54.23 28.48
C GLY A 522 39.43 -53.92 28.93
N GLU A 523 39.63 -53.23 30.08
CA GLU A 523 40.98 -52.99 30.67
C GLU A 523 41.41 -54.09 31.63
N GLY A 524 40.55 -55.07 31.90
CA GLY A 524 40.79 -56.18 32.86
C GLY A 524 41.16 -57.53 32.22
N GLU A 525 41.18 -57.61 30.89
CA GLU A 525 41.76 -58.75 30.14
C GLU A 525 43.12 -58.32 29.53
#